data_95ada6f74872b91da33e70c7a28a17e9
#
_entry.id   95ada6f74872b91da33e70c7a28a17e9
#
_cell.length_a   1.000
_cell.length_b   1.000
_cell.length_c   1.000
_cell.angle_alpha   90.00
_cell.angle_beta   90.00
_cell.angle_gamma   90.00
#
_symmetry.space_group_name_H-M   'P 1'
#
loop_
_entity.id
_entity.type
_entity.pdbx_description
1 polymer ?
#
loop_
_entity_poly.entity_id
_entity_poly.type
_entity_poly.pdbx_seq_one_letter_code
_entity_poly.pdbx_strand_id
1 'polypeptide(L)'
;MLALLCASLMFAPSLDAQTRKTTPKKAPAKTTKKAPAPIVSRIQAEWKCPSELGQGVATGRRFCDVLTARDPKDGILITVPPHRGPVKLIFELHNRHTYSAELIKQKQAYRKYTATIGVLSMDNTLVDRAVVQSEFRTEKDLFDRISGGAGPGGVKAVAPTGDEFITIELPATVVDQVSVLGEKLSVVRPDGTDNFTTTGRPIATISNVMLEFTPAPAPAAPKKAPVRQ
;
A
#
# COMPACT_ATOMS: atom_id res chain seq x y z
N MET A 1 -1.68 -33.03 50.59
CA MET A 1 -1.95 -34.43 50.22
C MET A 1 -1.57 -34.54 48.74
N LEU A 2 -0.35 -34.87 48.35
CA LEU A 2 0.41 -36.12 48.37
C LEU A 2 -0.23 -37.26 47.57
N ALA A 3 0.34 -37.59 46.43
CA ALA A 3 0.57 -38.90 45.80
C ALA A 3 1.00 -38.62 44.35
N LEU A 4 2.22 -38.72 43.91
CA LEU A 4 3.22 -39.80 43.76
C LEU A 4 2.65 -41.12 43.24
N LEU A 5 3.15 -41.53 42.05
CA LEU A 5 3.63 -42.87 41.65
C LEU A 5 3.74 -42.90 40.14
N CYS A 6 4.84 -43.15 39.62
CA CYS A 6 5.80 -44.24 39.53
C CYS A 6 5.94 -44.71 38.07
N ALA A 7 7.14 -44.74 37.67
CA ALA A 7 7.74 -45.22 36.43
C ALA A 7 7.52 -46.71 36.17
N SER A 8 7.58 -47.09 34.90
CA SER A 8 8.01 -48.41 34.46
C SER A 8 8.73 -48.33 33.12
N LEU A 9 10.04 -48.50 33.19
CA LEU A 9 10.92 -48.85 32.06
C LEU A 9 10.62 -50.32 31.65
N MET A 10 10.42 -50.54 30.35
CA MET A 10 10.63 -51.87 29.78
C MET A 10 11.67 -51.79 28.67
N PHE A 11 12.79 -52.40 28.89
CA PHE A 11 13.86 -52.76 27.95
C PHE A 11 13.39 -53.94 27.10
N ALA A 12 13.60 -53.85 25.78
CA ALA A 12 13.54 -55.02 24.88
C ALA A 12 14.84 -55.07 24.02
N PRO A 13 15.39 -56.20 23.77
CA PRO A 13 16.72 -56.36 23.20
C PRO A 13 16.72 -56.29 21.66
N SER A 14 17.77 -55.73 21.12
CA SER A 14 18.11 -55.62 19.72
C SER A 14 18.44 -56.98 19.08
N LEU A 15 17.79 -57.23 17.95
CA LEU A 15 18.20 -58.29 17.01
C LEU A 15 18.95 -57.64 15.84
N ASP A 16 20.24 -57.92 15.76
CA ASP A 16 21.08 -57.63 14.61
C ASP A 16 20.66 -58.46 13.39
N ALA A 17 20.23 -57.77 12.35
CA ALA A 17 20.08 -58.34 11.02
C ALA A 17 21.04 -57.64 10.06
N GLN A 18 22.15 -58.27 9.80
CA GLN A 18 23.09 -57.87 8.74
C GLN A 18 22.42 -57.98 7.38
N THR A 19 22.16 -56.86 6.75
CA THR A 19 21.68 -56.80 5.35
C THR A 19 22.79 -56.26 4.45
N ARG A 20 23.18 -57.08 3.47
CA ARG A 20 24.16 -56.83 2.40
C ARG A 20 24.00 -55.45 1.78
N LYS A 21 25.06 -54.65 1.76
CA LYS A 21 25.22 -53.44 0.97
C LYS A 21 25.26 -53.77 -0.51
N THR A 22 24.18 -53.52 -1.24
CA THR A 22 24.22 -53.31 -2.69
C THR A 22 24.30 -51.81 -2.94
N THR A 23 25.42 -51.38 -3.48
CA THR A 23 25.68 -49.99 -3.86
C THR A 23 24.83 -49.62 -5.08
N PRO A 24 23.87 -48.70 -5.02
CA PRO A 24 23.19 -48.24 -6.21
C PRO A 24 24.10 -47.28 -7.00
N LYS A 25 24.32 -47.61 -8.26
CA LYS A 25 25.06 -46.84 -9.27
C LYS A 25 24.39 -45.46 -9.39
N LYS A 26 25.09 -44.43 -8.91
CA LYS A 26 24.64 -43.02 -8.90
C LYS A 26 24.48 -42.55 -10.34
N ALA A 27 23.22 -42.35 -10.79
CA ALA A 27 22.91 -41.69 -12.04
C ALA A 27 23.46 -40.25 -12.03
N PRO A 28 23.96 -39.72 -13.16
CA PRO A 28 24.45 -38.33 -13.19
C PRO A 28 23.30 -37.37 -12.94
N ALA A 29 23.46 -36.57 -11.86
CA ALA A 29 22.53 -35.50 -11.53
C ALA A 29 22.53 -34.48 -12.69
N LYS A 30 21.41 -34.39 -13.41
CA LYS A 30 21.19 -33.29 -14.35
C LYS A 30 21.22 -31.97 -13.53
N THR A 31 22.29 -31.21 -13.67
CA THR A 31 22.39 -29.84 -13.16
C THR A 31 21.37 -29.01 -13.91
N THR A 32 20.17 -28.89 -13.36
CA THR A 32 19.19 -27.89 -13.79
C THR A 32 19.79 -26.51 -13.45
N LYS A 33 20.26 -25.78 -14.47
CA LYS A 33 20.62 -24.37 -14.33
C LYS A 33 19.42 -23.66 -13.72
N LYS A 34 19.56 -23.20 -12.46
CA LYS A 34 18.56 -22.38 -11.79
C LYS A 34 18.34 -21.15 -12.66
N ALA A 35 17.09 -20.96 -13.11
CA ALA A 35 16.72 -19.77 -13.87
C ALA A 35 17.15 -18.50 -13.08
N PRO A 36 17.70 -17.50 -13.74
CA PRO A 36 18.05 -16.25 -13.07
C PRO A 36 16.80 -15.68 -12.37
N ALA A 37 17.00 -15.13 -11.17
CA ALA A 37 15.92 -14.50 -10.43
C ALA A 37 15.28 -13.39 -11.28
N PRO A 38 13.95 -13.22 -11.25
CA PRO A 38 13.28 -12.17 -12.00
C PRO A 38 13.81 -10.81 -11.55
N ILE A 39 14.11 -9.94 -12.52
CA ILE A 39 14.53 -8.56 -12.27
C ILE A 39 13.30 -7.78 -11.81
N VAL A 40 13.31 -7.32 -10.57
CA VAL A 40 12.26 -6.46 -10.03
C VAL A 40 12.64 -4.99 -10.27
N SER A 41 11.72 -4.23 -10.85
CA SER A 41 11.83 -2.78 -11.05
C SER A 41 11.01 -2.05 -9.99
N ARG A 42 11.56 -0.97 -9.43
CA ARG A 42 10.85 -0.05 -8.55
C ARG A 42 10.93 1.35 -9.16
N ILE A 43 9.78 1.94 -9.43
CA ILE A 43 9.66 3.25 -10.08
C ILE A 43 8.68 4.14 -9.34
N GLN A 44 8.82 5.44 -9.50
CA GLN A 44 7.76 6.38 -9.13
C GLN A 44 6.59 6.17 -10.09
N ALA A 45 5.39 6.03 -9.55
CA ALA A 45 4.20 5.81 -10.36
C ALA A 45 3.82 7.08 -11.14
N GLU A 46 3.30 6.89 -12.34
CA GLU A 46 2.56 7.91 -13.06
C GLU A 46 1.11 7.91 -12.53
N TRP A 47 0.65 9.07 -12.04
CA TRP A 47 -0.68 9.15 -11.44
C TRP A 47 -1.36 10.50 -11.67
N LYS A 48 -2.69 10.45 -11.83
CA LYS A 48 -3.54 11.62 -12.01
C LYS A 48 -4.30 11.88 -10.71
N CYS A 49 -4.16 13.10 -10.20
CA CYS A 49 -4.82 13.57 -9.00
C CYS A 49 -6.06 14.39 -9.35
N PRO A 50 -7.27 14.01 -8.89
CA PRO A 50 -8.48 14.81 -9.10
C PRO A 50 -8.56 16.03 -8.19
N SER A 51 -7.85 16.03 -7.05
CA SER A 51 -7.87 17.09 -6.04
C SER A 51 -6.47 17.32 -5.48
N GLU A 52 -5.68 18.15 -6.18
CA GLU A 52 -4.34 18.51 -5.74
C GLU A 52 -4.39 19.30 -4.44
N LEU A 53 -3.71 18.78 -3.40
CA LEU A 53 -3.50 19.53 -2.18
C LEU A 53 -2.33 20.52 -2.35
N GLY A 54 -1.32 20.16 -3.12
CA GLY A 54 -0.14 20.97 -3.41
C GLY A 54 1.17 20.23 -3.20
N GLN A 55 2.26 21.00 -3.14
CA GLN A 55 3.61 20.48 -2.95
C GLN A 55 4.15 20.83 -1.56
N GLY A 56 4.77 19.86 -0.90
CA GLY A 56 5.38 20.03 0.41
C GLY A 56 6.60 20.95 0.37
N VAL A 57 6.68 21.88 1.30
CA VAL A 57 7.78 22.86 1.39
C VAL A 57 9.08 22.20 1.83
N ALA A 58 9.03 21.30 2.80
CA ALA A 58 10.20 20.61 3.33
C ALA A 58 10.59 19.38 2.50
N THR A 59 9.61 18.59 2.07
CA THR A 59 9.85 17.32 1.39
C THR A 59 9.90 17.42 -0.13
N GLY A 60 9.35 18.49 -0.72
CA GLY A 60 9.15 18.62 -2.17
C GLY A 60 8.15 17.62 -2.75
N ARG A 61 7.45 16.86 -1.91
CA ARG A 61 6.50 15.82 -2.32
C ARG A 61 5.20 16.43 -2.80
N ARG A 62 4.60 15.79 -3.79
CA ARG A 62 3.25 16.08 -4.26
C ARG A 62 2.25 15.38 -3.37
N PHE A 63 1.22 16.09 -2.94
CA PHE A 63 0.13 15.60 -2.10
C PHE A 63 -1.19 15.69 -2.85
N CYS A 64 -1.98 14.62 -2.77
CA CYS A 64 -3.29 14.53 -3.39
C CYS A 64 -4.34 14.11 -2.37
N ASP A 65 -5.45 14.83 -2.33
CA ASP A 65 -6.58 14.46 -1.50
C ASP A 65 -7.29 13.22 -2.05
N VAL A 66 -7.58 12.29 -1.16
CA VAL A 66 -8.41 11.13 -1.44
C VAL A 66 -9.86 11.50 -1.15
N LEU A 67 -10.64 11.62 -2.22
CA LEU A 67 -12.04 11.98 -2.14
C LEU A 67 -12.90 10.74 -1.95
N THR A 68 -13.95 10.86 -1.14
CA THR A 68 -15.02 9.85 -1.11
C THR A 68 -15.71 9.81 -2.46
N ALA A 69 -15.78 8.64 -3.08
CA ALA A 69 -16.47 8.43 -4.35
C ALA A 69 -16.92 6.97 -4.49
N ARG A 70 -17.65 6.68 -5.57
CA ARG A 70 -18.13 5.32 -5.91
C ARG A 70 -17.64 4.85 -7.27
N ASP A 71 -17.39 5.79 -8.19
CA ASP A 71 -16.88 5.47 -9.52
C ASP A 71 -15.34 5.55 -9.48
N PRO A 72 -14.62 4.51 -9.92
CA PRO A 72 -13.16 4.54 -10.01
C PRO A 72 -12.60 5.74 -10.79
N LYS A 73 -13.34 6.28 -11.74
CA LYS A 73 -12.92 7.44 -12.54
C LYS A 73 -12.79 8.73 -11.74
N ASP A 74 -13.47 8.82 -10.60
CA ASP A 74 -13.46 9.99 -9.73
C ASP A 74 -12.30 9.96 -8.72
N GLY A 75 -11.55 8.85 -8.67
CA GLY A 75 -10.44 8.66 -7.75
C GLY A 75 -9.08 9.09 -8.30
N ILE A 76 -8.06 8.81 -7.52
CA ILE A 76 -6.67 8.99 -7.93
C ILE A 76 -6.32 7.83 -8.86
N LEU A 77 -6.11 8.13 -10.13
CA LEU A 77 -5.80 7.13 -11.15
C LEU A 77 -4.30 6.90 -11.20
N ILE A 78 -3.87 5.65 -10.99
CA ILE A 78 -2.46 5.24 -10.99
C ILE A 78 -2.25 4.32 -12.19
N THR A 79 -1.33 4.70 -13.07
CA THR A 79 -0.99 3.92 -14.27
C THR A 79 -0.07 2.76 -13.88
N VAL A 80 -0.49 1.55 -14.24
CA VAL A 80 0.27 0.32 -14.01
C VAL A 80 1.02 -0.05 -15.30
N PRO A 81 2.35 -0.08 -15.30
CA PRO A 81 3.12 -0.41 -16.50
C PRO A 81 2.96 -1.88 -16.89
N PRO A 82 3.28 -2.26 -18.15
CA PRO A 82 3.28 -3.65 -18.59
C PRO A 82 4.17 -4.52 -17.70
N HIS A 83 3.59 -5.56 -17.11
CA HIS A 83 4.25 -6.37 -16.08
C HIS A 83 3.96 -7.86 -16.24
N ARG A 84 4.68 -8.68 -15.48
CA ARG A 84 4.44 -10.11 -15.28
C ARG A 84 4.24 -10.40 -13.82
N GLY A 85 3.19 -11.13 -13.50
CA GLY A 85 2.85 -11.45 -12.11
C GLY A 85 2.27 -10.25 -11.36
N PRO A 86 2.21 -10.31 -10.03
CA PRO A 86 1.64 -9.23 -9.20
C PRO A 86 2.53 -7.98 -9.21
N VAL A 87 1.91 -6.84 -8.94
CA VAL A 87 2.55 -5.54 -8.78
C VAL A 87 2.31 -5.06 -7.36
N LYS A 88 3.32 -4.51 -6.69
CA LYS A 88 3.13 -3.83 -5.40
C LYS A 88 2.93 -2.35 -5.65
N LEU A 89 1.78 -1.85 -5.25
CA LEU A 89 1.49 -0.43 -5.13
C LEU A 89 1.90 0.02 -3.72
N ILE A 90 2.75 1.03 -3.66
CA ILE A 90 3.33 1.54 -2.41
C ILE A 90 3.07 3.03 -2.36
N PHE A 91 2.53 3.53 -1.25
CA PHE A 91 2.33 4.97 -1.02
C PHE A 91 2.29 5.30 0.46
N GLU A 92 2.46 6.56 0.77
CA GLU A 92 2.27 7.10 2.11
C GLU A 92 0.86 7.67 2.23
N LEU A 93 0.14 7.24 3.27
CA LEU A 93 -1.24 7.65 3.55
C LEU A 93 -1.26 8.55 4.79
N HIS A 94 -1.82 9.75 4.63
CA HIS A 94 -1.87 10.77 5.67
C HIS A 94 -3.31 11.11 6.01
N ASN A 95 -3.56 11.54 7.26
CA ASN A 95 -4.86 12.13 7.58
C ASN A 95 -5.01 13.49 6.88
N ARG A 96 -6.25 13.87 6.59
CA ARG A 96 -6.57 15.14 5.92
C ARG A 96 -6.84 16.29 6.90
N HIS A 97 -6.89 16.00 8.19
CA HIS A 97 -7.21 17.00 9.20
C HIS A 97 -6.01 17.87 9.51
N THR A 98 -6.20 19.17 9.46
CA THR A 98 -5.17 20.15 9.74
C THR A 98 -5.13 20.54 11.23
N TYR A 99 -3.96 20.90 11.72
CA TYR A 99 -3.82 21.47 13.05
C TYR A 99 -4.58 22.78 13.17
N SER A 100 -5.28 22.97 14.28
CA SER A 100 -5.96 24.21 14.62
C SER A 100 -5.81 24.52 16.12
N ALA A 101 -5.03 25.55 16.44
CA ALA A 101 -4.89 26.02 17.81
C ALA A 101 -6.24 26.50 18.40
N GLU A 102 -7.10 27.02 17.53
CA GLU A 102 -8.44 27.52 17.92
C GLU A 102 -9.35 26.37 18.34
N LEU A 103 -9.42 25.30 17.57
CA LEU A 103 -10.21 24.10 17.92
C LEU A 103 -9.71 23.44 19.21
N ILE A 104 -8.40 23.49 19.48
CA ILE A 104 -7.84 22.99 20.74
C ILE A 104 -8.35 23.81 21.91
N LYS A 105 -8.28 25.15 21.82
CA LYS A 105 -8.76 26.06 22.86
C LYS A 105 -10.25 25.88 23.14
N GLN A 106 -11.05 25.67 22.09
CA GLN A 106 -12.49 25.46 22.17
C GLN A 106 -12.87 24.03 22.58
N LYS A 107 -11.89 23.14 22.82
CA LYS A 107 -12.10 21.69 23.08
C LYS A 107 -12.91 20.97 21.99
N GLN A 108 -12.84 21.45 20.76
CA GLN A 108 -13.50 20.87 19.57
C GLN A 108 -12.55 20.08 18.68
N ALA A 109 -11.27 19.97 19.05
CA ALA A 109 -10.33 19.11 18.37
C ALA A 109 -10.76 17.63 18.44
N TYR A 110 -10.55 16.87 17.37
CA TYR A 110 -10.84 15.44 17.37
C TYR A 110 -9.91 14.68 18.34
N ARG A 111 -10.41 13.61 18.93
CA ARG A 111 -9.60 12.66 19.70
C ARG A 111 -9.03 11.57 18.80
N LYS A 112 -9.84 11.08 17.88
CA LYS A 112 -9.45 10.04 16.94
C LYS A 112 -10.00 10.35 15.56
N TYR A 113 -9.16 10.15 14.55
CA TYR A 113 -9.48 10.29 13.14
C TYR A 113 -9.21 8.96 12.45
N THR A 114 -10.20 8.42 11.73
CA THR A 114 -10.06 7.15 11.01
C THR A 114 -10.63 7.33 9.61
N ALA A 115 -9.77 7.34 8.60
CA ALA A 115 -10.17 7.35 7.21
C ALA A 115 -9.89 5.99 6.57
N THR A 116 -10.92 5.41 5.95
CA THR A 116 -10.82 4.17 5.18
C THR A 116 -10.84 4.51 3.70
N ILE A 117 -9.87 3.98 2.96
CA ILE A 117 -9.76 4.11 1.52
C ILE A 117 -9.81 2.74 0.85
N GLY A 118 -10.31 2.68 -0.37
CA GLY A 118 -10.29 1.50 -1.22
C GLY A 118 -9.35 1.69 -2.41
N VAL A 119 -8.68 0.62 -2.82
CA VAL A 119 -7.98 0.51 -4.10
C VAL A 119 -8.81 -0.38 -5.00
N LEU A 120 -9.25 0.15 -6.14
CA LEU A 120 -10.17 -0.49 -7.06
C LEU A 120 -9.54 -0.62 -8.45
N SER A 121 -9.86 -1.69 -9.14
CA SER A 121 -9.67 -1.79 -10.59
C SER A 121 -10.69 -0.91 -11.34
N MET A 122 -10.45 -0.65 -12.62
CA MET A 122 -11.30 0.25 -13.41
C MET A 122 -12.70 -0.32 -13.72
N ASP A 123 -12.91 -1.62 -13.48
CA ASP A 123 -14.22 -2.29 -13.53
C ASP A 123 -15.01 -2.21 -12.20
N ASN A 124 -14.54 -1.39 -11.25
CA ASN A 124 -15.11 -1.19 -9.93
C ASN A 124 -14.98 -2.40 -8.98
N THR A 125 -14.03 -3.29 -9.24
CA THR A 125 -13.71 -4.40 -8.33
C THR A 125 -12.75 -3.90 -7.25
N LEU A 126 -13.10 -4.13 -5.97
CA LEU A 126 -12.22 -3.80 -4.85
C LEU A 126 -11.03 -4.76 -4.83
N VAL A 127 -9.83 -4.19 -4.90
CA VAL A 127 -8.57 -4.94 -4.76
C VAL A 127 -8.20 -5.07 -3.29
N ASP A 128 -8.15 -3.94 -2.57
CA ASP A 128 -7.77 -3.92 -1.15
C ASP A 128 -8.22 -2.62 -0.48
N ARG A 129 -8.08 -2.55 0.84
CA ARG A 129 -8.35 -1.38 1.67
C ARG A 129 -7.14 -0.97 2.47
N ALA A 130 -7.03 0.33 2.71
CA ALA A 130 -6.08 0.88 3.66
C ALA A 130 -6.78 1.86 4.61
N VAL A 131 -6.17 2.07 5.76
CA VAL A 131 -6.72 2.94 6.79
C VAL A 131 -5.62 3.82 7.35
N VAL A 132 -5.87 5.13 7.43
CA VAL A 132 -5.07 6.01 8.28
C VAL A 132 -5.82 6.29 9.57
N GLN A 133 -5.14 6.04 10.69
CA GLN A 133 -5.64 6.36 12.01
C GLN A 133 -4.67 7.33 12.69
N SER A 134 -5.20 8.40 13.27
CA SER A 134 -4.40 9.32 14.06
C SER A 134 -5.20 9.93 15.18
N GLU A 135 -4.51 10.27 16.24
CA GLU A 135 -5.02 11.14 17.30
C GLU A 135 -4.67 12.58 16.97
N PHE A 136 -5.42 13.52 17.55
CA PHE A 136 -5.10 14.94 17.37
C PHE A 136 -3.74 15.24 17.99
N ARG A 137 -2.88 15.89 17.19
CA ARG A 137 -1.50 16.20 17.55
C ARG A 137 -1.27 17.71 17.57
N THR A 138 -0.12 18.10 18.07
CA THR A 138 0.33 19.48 18.11
C THR A 138 0.94 19.91 16.77
N GLU A 139 1.23 21.19 16.59
CA GLU A 139 1.93 21.68 15.39
C GLU A 139 3.28 21.00 15.16
N LYS A 140 3.94 20.52 16.20
CA LYS A 140 5.24 19.82 16.12
C LYS A 140 5.14 18.46 15.41
N ASP A 141 3.96 17.88 15.39
CA ASP A 141 3.69 16.57 14.80
C ASP A 141 3.26 16.66 13.32
N LEU A 142 3.26 17.85 12.73
CA LEU A 142 2.93 18.04 11.33
C LEU A 142 4.02 17.44 10.44
N PHE A 143 3.59 16.68 9.44
CA PHE A 143 4.50 16.02 8.50
C PHE A 143 5.22 17.05 7.60
N ASP A 144 4.46 17.97 6.99
CA ASP A 144 4.99 19.01 6.10
C ASP A 144 4.00 20.20 6.02
N ARG A 145 4.42 21.29 5.38
CA ARG A 145 3.58 22.42 4.99
C ARG A 145 3.41 22.42 3.47
N ILE A 146 2.27 22.87 2.99
CA ILE A 146 1.97 22.87 1.56
C ILE A 146 2.23 24.28 0.99
N SER A 147 2.97 24.36 -0.09
CA SER A 147 3.18 25.57 -0.86
C SER A 147 1.94 25.91 -1.69
N GLY A 148 1.62 27.21 -1.81
CA GLY A 148 0.54 27.68 -2.67
C GLY A 148 -0.87 27.51 -2.11
N GLY A 149 -1.03 27.19 -0.83
CA GLY A 149 -2.32 27.21 -0.16
C GLY A 149 -2.82 28.65 -0.05
N ALA A 150 -3.61 29.07 -1.02
CA ALA A 150 -4.24 30.38 -1.04
C ALA A 150 -5.62 30.31 -0.38
N GLY A 151 -5.66 30.41 0.93
CA GLY A 151 -6.89 30.81 1.61
C GLY A 151 -6.96 32.33 1.72
N PRO A 152 -8.16 32.92 1.73
CA PRO A 152 -8.33 34.33 2.11
C PRO A 152 -7.69 34.52 3.50
N GLY A 153 -6.73 35.47 3.62
CA GLY A 153 -6.02 35.73 4.86
C GLY A 153 -4.68 35.01 5.02
N GLY A 154 -4.11 34.37 4.00
CA GLY A 154 -2.75 33.82 4.02
C GLY A 154 -2.57 32.56 4.87
N VAL A 155 -3.65 31.86 5.18
CA VAL A 155 -3.58 30.56 5.87
C VAL A 155 -2.96 29.54 4.92
N LYS A 156 -1.70 29.21 5.14
CA LYS A 156 -1.03 28.13 4.41
C LYS A 156 -1.68 26.80 4.79
N ALA A 157 -2.09 26.02 3.81
CA ALA A 157 -2.49 24.64 4.05
C ALA A 157 -1.31 23.89 4.67
N VAL A 158 -1.61 23.02 5.59
CA VAL A 158 -0.61 22.24 6.32
C VAL A 158 -0.77 20.79 5.87
N ALA A 159 0.35 20.12 5.59
CA ALA A 159 0.31 18.71 5.29
C ALA A 159 -0.27 17.92 6.48
N PRO A 160 -1.04 16.89 6.20
CA PRO A 160 -1.69 16.11 7.25
C PRO A 160 -0.69 15.52 8.23
N THR A 161 -1.13 15.38 9.47
CA THR A 161 -0.42 14.60 10.47
C THR A 161 -0.68 13.12 10.24
N GLY A 162 0.22 12.28 10.72
CA GLY A 162 0.16 10.84 10.51
C GLY A 162 0.80 10.46 9.17
N ASP A 163 1.45 9.32 9.17
CA ASP A 163 2.16 8.79 8.03
C ASP A 163 2.11 7.26 8.12
N GLU A 164 1.18 6.68 7.37
CA GLU A 164 1.01 5.24 7.27
C GLU A 164 1.62 4.76 5.95
N PHE A 165 2.66 3.97 6.04
CA PHE A 165 3.28 3.36 4.87
C PHE A 165 2.45 2.17 4.39
N ILE A 166 1.80 2.33 3.25
CA ILE A 166 0.88 1.34 2.69
C ILE A 166 1.56 0.56 1.56
N THR A 167 1.40 -0.75 1.58
CA THR A 167 1.79 -1.65 0.48
C THR A 167 0.61 -2.53 0.15
N ILE A 168 0.14 -2.45 -1.10
CA ILE A 168 -0.97 -3.24 -1.63
C ILE A 168 -0.48 -4.08 -2.80
N GLU A 169 -0.79 -5.37 -2.78
CA GLU A 169 -0.49 -6.28 -3.88
C GLU A 169 -1.62 -6.25 -4.90
N LEU A 170 -1.33 -5.73 -6.09
CA LEU A 170 -2.24 -5.75 -7.23
C LEU A 170 -2.09 -7.10 -7.93
N PRO A 171 -3.18 -7.83 -8.18
CA PRO A 171 -3.13 -9.10 -8.91
C PRO A 171 -2.64 -8.90 -10.36
N ALA A 172 -2.06 -9.94 -10.94
CA ALA A 172 -1.54 -9.91 -12.31
C ALA A 172 -2.60 -9.60 -13.39
N THR A 173 -3.87 -9.68 -13.03
CA THR A 173 -5.02 -9.34 -13.89
C THR A 173 -5.29 -7.84 -13.97
N VAL A 174 -4.71 -7.05 -13.07
CA VAL A 174 -4.81 -5.60 -13.12
C VAL A 174 -3.87 -5.10 -14.21
N VAL A 175 -4.44 -4.62 -15.29
CA VAL A 175 -3.72 -4.01 -16.41
C VAL A 175 -4.11 -2.54 -16.52
N ASP A 176 -3.22 -1.72 -17.01
CA ASP A 176 -3.40 -0.30 -17.31
C ASP A 176 -3.54 0.62 -16.10
N GLN A 177 -4.58 0.53 -15.29
CA GLN A 177 -4.84 1.49 -14.20
C GLN A 177 -5.54 0.88 -13.00
N VAL A 178 -5.28 1.48 -11.82
CA VAL A 178 -6.08 1.33 -10.60
C VAL A 178 -6.49 2.70 -10.09
N SER A 179 -7.52 2.72 -9.24
CA SER A 179 -8.04 3.93 -8.62
C SER A 179 -7.97 3.85 -7.10
N VAL A 180 -7.55 4.94 -6.45
CA VAL A 180 -7.62 5.09 -4.99
C VAL A 180 -8.76 6.03 -4.65
N LEU A 181 -9.73 5.52 -3.89
CA LEU A 181 -10.95 6.21 -3.48
C LEU A 181 -11.14 6.21 -1.97
N GLY A 182 -11.77 7.23 -1.45
CA GLY A 182 -12.25 7.29 -0.09
C GLY A 182 -13.58 6.56 0.11
N GLU A 183 -13.65 5.70 1.12
CA GLU A 183 -14.90 5.03 1.49
C GLU A 183 -15.62 5.77 2.62
N LYS A 184 -14.91 6.04 3.71
CA LYS A 184 -15.48 6.58 4.94
C LYS A 184 -14.45 7.33 5.78
N LEU A 185 -14.88 8.42 6.39
CA LEU A 185 -14.19 9.07 7.49
C LEU A 185 -15.01 8.96 8.77
N SER A 186 -14.38 8.53 9.86
CA SER A 186 -14.93 8.56 11.21
C SER A 186 -14.08 9.48 12.09
N VAL A 187 -14.71 10.46 12.73
CA VAL A 187 -14.05 11.41 13.63
C VAL A 187 -14.70 11.33 14.99
N VAL A 188 -13.89 11.01 16.01
CA VAL A 188 -14.32 11.02 17.41
C VAL A 188 -13.90 12.34 18.03
N ARG A 189 -14.86 13.10 18.56
CA ARG A 189 -14.67 14.34 19.29
C ARG A 189 -15.08 14.20 20.74
N PRO A 190 -14.78 15.15 21.62
CA PRO A 190 -15.21 15.11 23.02
C PRO A 190 -16.74 15.03 23.19
N ASP A 191 -17.49 15.58 22.25
CA ASP A 191 -18.95 15.69 22.24
C ASP A 191 -19.66 14.58 21.44
N GLY A 192 -18.93 13.74 20.71
CA GLY A 192 -19.53 12.65 19.94
C GLY A 192 -18.67 12.09 18.82
N THR A 193 -19.30 11.25 18.00
CA THR A 193 -18.66 10.63 16.83
C THR A 193 -19.42 10.99 15.57
N ASP A 194 -18.71 11.54 14.56
CA ASP A 194 -19.26 11.80 13.25
C ASP A 194 -18.71 10.81 12.22
N ASN A 195 -19.56 10.44 11.27
CA ASN A 195 -19.20 9.62 10.12
C ASN A 195 -19.54 10.35 8.82
N PHE A 196 -18.57 10.39 7.91
CA PHE A 196 -18.69 11.09 6.65
C PHE A 196 -18.46 10.13 5.49
N THR A 197 -19.46 10.07 4.60
CA THR A 197 -19.45 9.26 3.38
C THR A 197 -19.93 10.06 2.15
N THR A 198 -20.13 11.37 2.32
CA THR A 198 -20.61 12.25 1.24
C THR A 198 -19.59 12.29 0.10
N THR A 199 -20.04 11.98 -1.10
CA THR A 199 -19.22 12.01 -2.32
C THR A 199 -18.53 13.36 -2.53
N GLY A 200 -17.27 13.32 -2.96
CA GLY A 200 -16.43 14.50 -3.18
C GLY A 200 -15.78 15.09 -1.93
N ARG A 201 -16.00 14.50 -0.76
CA ARG A 201 -15.36 14.94 0.47
C ARG A 201 -13.93 14.42 0.57
N PRO A 202 -12.92 15.27 0.81
CA PRO A 202 -11.56 14.82 1.10
C PRO A 202 -11.50 14.20 2.52
N ILE A 203 -11.01 12.96 2.61
CA ILE A 203 -10.94 12.22 3.87
C ILE A 203 -9.54 11.73 4.23
N ALA A 204 -8.63 11.70 3.29
CA ALA A 204 -7.23 11.36 3.48
C ALA A 204 -6.39 12.05 2.42
N THR A 205 -5.09 11.94 2.50
CA THR A 205 -4.16 12.44 1.49
C THR A 205 -3.11 11.38 1.22
N ILE A 206 -2.68 11.24 -0.04
CA ILE A 206 -1.56 10.36 -0.38
C ILE A 206 -0.38 11.15 -0.92
N SER A 207 0.82 10.60 -0.73
CA SER A 207 2.07 11.07 -1.33
C SER A 207 2.99 9.89 -1.66
N ASN A 208 4.11 10.14 -2.33
CA ASN A 208 5.18 9.18 -2.58
C ASN A 208 4.69 7.86 -3.20
N VAL A 209 3.92 7.95 -4.30
CA VAL A 209 3.32 6.79 -4.96
C VAL A 209 4.36 6.06 -5.81
N MET A 210 4.62 4.79 -5.50
CA MET A 210 5.63 3.94 -6.13
C MET A 210 5.01 2.63 -6.61
N LEU A 211 5.60 2.03 -7.64
CA LEU A 211 5.27 0.68 -8.10
C LEU A 211 6.51 -0.20 -8.09
N GLU A 212 6.36 -1.43 -7.58
CA GLU A 212 7.37 -2.48 -7.63
C GLU A 212 6.82 -3.67 -8.40
N PHE A 213 7.46 -4.07 -9.50
CA PHE A 213 6.95 -5.07 -10.43
C PHE A 213 8.05 -5.74 -11.23
N THR A 214 7.74 -6.90 -11.83
CA THR A 214 8.59 -7.55 -12.84
C THR A 214 8.16 -7.07 -14.23
N PRO A 215 9.01 -6.36 -15.00
CA PRO A 215 8.64 -5.87 -16.33
C PRO A 215 8.24 -7.00 -17.29
N ALA A 216 7.24 -6.72 -18.12
CA ALA A 216 6.96 -7.59 -19.27
C ALA A 216 8.15 -7.56 -20.26
N PRO A 217 8.40 -8.63 -21.04
CA PRO A 217 9.41 -8.58 -22.08
C PRO A 217 9.06 -7.51 -23.10
N ALA A 218 10.08 -6.83 -23.59
CA ALA A 218 9.90 -5.96 -24.74
C ALA A 218 9.27 -6.74 -25.92
N PRO A 219 8.32 -6.14 -26.65
CA PRO A 219 7.81 -6.74 -27.88
C PRO A 219 8.99 -7.11 -28.78
N ALA A 220 8.96 -8.32 -29.34
CA ALA A 220 10.00 -8.73 -30.28
C ALA A 220 10.07 -7.72 -31.45
N ALA A 221 11.26 -7.19 -31.72
CA ALA A 221 11.45 -6.30 -32.87
C ALA A 221 10.90 -6.97 -34.14
N PRO A 222 10.17 -6.24 -35.00
CA PRO A 222 9.63 -6.80 -36.23
C PRO A 222 10.77 -7.39 -37.03
N LYS A 223 10.68 -8.69 -37.35
CA LYS A 223 11.65 -9.34 -38.25
C LYS A 223 11.68 -8.56 -39.56
N LYS A 224 12.84 -7.95 -39.90
CA LYS A 224 13.03 -7.35 -41.21
C LYS A 224 12.65 -8.37 -42.28
N ALA A 225 11.69 -8.03 -43.10
CA ALA A 225 11.33 -8.83 -44.24
C ALA A 225 12.58 -9.10 -45.11
N PRO A 226 12.80 -10.31 -45.64
CA PRO A 226 13.93 -10.56 -46.51
C PRO A 226 13.81 -9.66 -47.74
N VAL A 227 14.85 -8.84 -47.99
CA VAL A 227 14.99 -8.09 -49.22
C VAL A 227 15.06 -9.08 -50.36
N ARG A 228 14.01 -9.16 -51.19
CA ARG A 228 14.06 -9.92 -52.46
C ARG A 228 15.01 -9.11 -53.36
N GLN A 229 16.13 -9.74 -53.69
CA GLN A 229 16.99 -9.34 -54.84
C GLN A 229 16.33 -9.75 -56.14
#